data_9ef64fa0920c047598063bfd24b2d9c3
#
_entry.id   9ef64fa0920c047598063bfd24b2d9c3
#
_cell.length_a   1.000
_cell.length_b   1.000
_cell.length_c   1.000
_cell.angle_alpha   90.00
_cell.angle_beta   90.00
_cell.angle_gamma   90.00
#
_symmetry.space_group_name_H-M   'P 1'
#
loop_
_entity.id
_entity.type
_entity.pdbx_description
1 polymer ?
#
loop_
_entity_poly.entity_id
_entity_poly.type
_entity_poly.pdbx_seq_one_letter_code
_entity_poly.pdbx_strand_id
1 'polypeptide(L)' 'MSQAFVKESDEQWLHDIQPTLNALVVYLTRENNGIRVYEIKNYVDKKGKEIHEMSNGLSYSKDDEGKWYVV' A
#
# COMPACT_ATOMS: atom_id res chain seq x y z
N MET A 1 -24.93 8.46 13.04
CA MET A 1 -24.77 8.13 12.46
C MET A 1 -24.13 7.91 11.52
N SER A 2 -24.27 8.05 11.01
CA SER A 2 -23.60 7.98 9.89
C SER A 2 -22.13 8.06 10.03
N GLN A 3 -21.69 8.32 11.20
CA GLN A 3 -20.35 8.45 11.40
C GLN A 3 -19.61 7.24 11.01
N ALA A 4 -20.00 6.11 11.48
CA ALA A 4 -19.33 4.89 11.17
C ALA A 4 -19.47 4.63 9.70
N PHE A 5 -20.55 5.05 9.18
CA PHE A 5 -20.81 4.87 7.82
C PHE A 5 -19.85 5.67 6.97
N VAL A 6 -19.57 6.86 7.39
CA VAL A 6 -18.66 7.71 6.68
C VAL A 6 -17.28 7.09 6.72
N LYS A 7 -16.96 6.52 7.86
CA LYS A 7 -15.68 5.91 8.01
C LYS A 7 -15.53 4.75 7.04
N GLU A 8 -16.55 3.99 6.87
CA GLU A 8 -16.51 2.88 5.96
C GLU A 8 -16.27 3.32 4.54
N SER A 9 -16.87 4.41 4.16
CA SER A 9 -16.73 4.84 2.79
C SER A 9 -15.31 5.31 2.52
N ASP A 10 -14.57 5.69 3.55
CA ASP A 10 -13.21 6.13 3.37
C ASP A 10 -12.23 4.98 3.51
N GLU A 11 -12.72 3.86 3.98
CA GLU A 11 -11.86 2.72 4.22
C GLU A 11 -11.56 2.02 2.92
N GLN A 12 -10.30 1.76 2.70
CA GLN A 12 -9.88 1.04 1.52
C GLN A 12 -9.00 -0.10 1.94
N TRP A 13 -9.07 -1.18 1.19
CA TRP A 13 -8.20 -2.31 1.43
C TRP A 13 -6.96 -2.11 0.57
N LEU A 14 -5.87 -2.69 0.97
CA LEU A 14 -4.63 -2.56 0.23
C LEU A 14 -4.82 -2.92 -1.24
N HIS A 15 -5.56 -3.98 -1.52
CA HIS A 15 -5.75 -4.42 -2.89
C HIS A 15 -6.73 -3.56 -3.69
N ASP A 16 -7.36 -2.58 -3.05
CA ASP A 16 -8.30 -1.70 -3.74
C ASP A 16 -7.68 -0.40 -4.23
N ILE A 17 -6.46 -0.11 -3.81
CA ILE A 17 -5.85 1.15 -4.21
C ILE A 17 -5.23 1.03 -5.59
N GLN A 18 -4.93 2.15 -6.20
CA GLN A 18 -4.33 2.17 -7.52
C GLN A 18 -2.98 1.47 -7.51
N PRO A 19 -2.60 0.83 -8.61
CA PRO A 19 -1.34 0.10 -8.67
C PRO A 19 -0.14 1.01 -8.93
N THR A 20 -0.04 2.09 -8.19
CA THR A 20 1.07 3.03 -8.33
C THR A 20 1.74 3.21 -6.98
N LEU A 21 3.01 3.56 -7.02
CA LEU A 21 3.75 3.76 -5.79
C LEU A 21 3.17 4.93 -5.01
N ASN A 22 2.76 5.97 -5.70
CA ASN A 22 2.19 7.14 -5.04
C ASN A 22 0.93 6.76 -4.24
N ALA A 23 0.08 5.94 -4.84
CA ALA A 23 -1.13 5.49 -4.16
C ALA A 23 -0.79 4.65 -2.94
N LEU A 24 0.24 3.83 -3.04
CA LEU A 24 0.68 3.00 -1.94
C LEU A 24 1.19 3.88 -0.80
N VAL A 25 2.01 4.88 -1.11
CA VAL A 25 2.54 5.80 -0.10
C VAL A 25 1.41 6.52 0.62
N VAL A 26 0.43 7.01 -0.12
CA VAL A 26 -0.70 7.72 0.47
C VAL A 26 -1.50 6.80 1.38
N TYR A 27 -1.77 5.60 0.91
CA TYR A 27 -2.53 4.63 1.67
C TYR A 27 -1.81 4.28 2.97
N LEU A 28 -0.52 3.95 2.88
CA LEU A 28 0.25 3.53 4.05
C LEU A 28 0.42 4.68 5.04
N THR A 29 0.57 5.90 4.55
CA THR A 29 0.69 7.05 5.42
C THR A 29 -0.59 7.23 6.23
N ARG A 30 -1.72 7.07 5.57
CA ARG A 30 -3.01 7.19 6.23
C ARG A 30 -3.17 6.12 7.29
N GLU A 31 -2.77 4.88 6.97
CA GLU A 31 -2.85 3.78 7.91
C GLU A 31 -1.87 3.93 9.06
N ASN A 32 -0.87 4.77 8.88
CA ASN A 32 0.14 5.00 9.90
C ASN A 32 -0.12 6.30 10.65
N ASN A 33 -1.39 6.61 10.86
CA ASN A 33 -1.83 7.78 11.61
C ASN A 33 -1.33 9.11 11.02
N GLY A 34 -1.16 9.15 9.72
CA GLY A 34 -0.72 10.36 9.05
C GLY A 34 0.79 10.57 9.04
N ILE A 35 1.52 9.67 9.68
CA ILE A 35 2.98 9.77 9.66
C ILE A 35 3.43 9.16 8.35
N ARG A 36 4.17 9.95 7.60
CA ARG A 36 4.58 9.57 6.25
C ARG A 36 5.32 8.24 6.16
N VAL A 37 4.85 7.40 5.27
CA VAL A 37 5.52 6.16 4.94
C VAL A 37 6.11 6.35 3.56
N TYR A 38 7.35 5.98 3.37
CA TYR A 38 8.02 6.16 2.09
C TYR A 38 8.81 4.90 1.71
N GLU A 39 9.20 4.84 0.46
CA GLU A 39 9.93 3.69 -0.03
C GLU A 39 11.40 3.81 0.35
N ILE A 40 11.93 2.77 0.97
CA ILE A 40 13.32 2.74 1.35
C ILE A 40 14.14 2.16 0.20
N LYS A 41 13.58 1.14 -0.47
CA LYS A 41 14.34 0.41 -1.45
C LYS A 41 13.39 -0.37 -2.36
N ASN A 42 13.79 -0.61 -3.58
CA ASN A 42 13.02 -1.49 -4.44
C ASN A 42 14.00 -2.40 -5.17
N TYR A 43 13.53 -3.56 -5.55
CA TYR A 43 14.37 -4.52 -6.26
C TYR A 43 13.46 -5.55 -6.91
N VAL A 44 14.04 -6.33 -7.80
CA VAL A 44 13.30 -7.38 -8.51
C VAL A 44 13.78 -8.71 -7.93
N ASP A 45 12.84 -9.55 -7.52
CA ASP A 45 13.20 -10.83 -6.92
C ASP A 45 13.49 -11.86 -8.01
N LYS A 46 13.75 -13.08 -7.60
CA LYS A 46 14.13 -14.16 -8.52
C LYS A 46 13.05 -14.48 -9.53
N LYS A 47 11.82 -14.19 -9.19
CA LYS A 47 10.69 -14.49 -10.06
C LYS A 47 10.33 -13.33 -10.97
N GLY A 48 11.10 -12.27 -10.91
CA GLY A 48 10.82 -11.10 -11.73
C GLY A 48 9.80 -10.16 -11.11
N LYS A 49 9.45 -10.35 -9.84
CA LYS A 49 8.51 -9.48 -9.17
C LYS A 49 9.22 -8.27 -8.60
N GLU A 50 8.61 -7.11 -8.79
CA GLU A 50 9.17 -5.89 -8.25
C GLU A 50 8.72 -5.76 -6.80
N ILE A 51 9.69 -5.65 -5.90
CA ILE A 51 9.42 -5.58 -4.46
C ILE A 51 9.75 -4.18 -3.97
N HIS A 52 8.82 -3.59 -3.22
CA HIS A 52 8.99 -2.25 -2.65
C HIS A 52 9.06 -2.34 -1.14
N GLU A 53 10.23 -2.02 -0.60
CA GLU A 53 10.45 -2.08 0.84
C GLU A 53 10.15 -0.70 1.40
N MET A 54 9.20 -0.62 2.32
CA MET A 54 8.71 0.65 2.81
C MET A 54 9.20 0.94 4.23
N SER A 55 9.15 2.20 4.61
CA SER A 55 9.67 2.65 5.89
C SER A 55 8.89 2.11 7.09
N ASN A 56 7.72 1.54 6.87
CA ASN A 56 6.96 0.95 7.94
C ASN A 56 7.44 -0.47 8.29
N GLY A 57 8.51 -0.92 7.65
CA GLY A 57 9.08 -2.22 7.95
C GLY A 57 8.52 -3.38 7.13
N LEU A 58 7.60 -3.09 6.24
CA LEU A 58 6.99 -4.12 5.41
C LEU A 58 7.37 -3.95 3.95
N SER A 59 7.26 -5.02 3.20
CA SER A 59 7.54 -4.99 1.77
C SER A 59 6.28 -5.33 1.00
N TYR A 60 6.12 -4.72 -0.16
CA TYR A 60 4.92 -4.84 -0.95
C TYR A 60 5.23 -5.16 -2.41
N SER A 61 4.29 -5.82 -3.06
CA SER A 61 4.43 -6.10 -4.48
C SER A 61 3.04 -6.08 -5.09
N LYS A 62 2.96 -6.25 -6.40
CA LYS A 62 1.67 -6.30 -7.09
C LYS A 62 1.53 -7.68 -7.74
N ASP A 63 0.31 -8.20 -7.72
CA ASP A 63 0.06 -9.49 -8.33
C ASP A 63 -0.21 -9.30 -9.82
N ASP A 64 -0.58 -10.38 -10.50
CA ASP A 64 -0.80 -10.35 -11.94
C ASP A 64 -1.95 -9.42 -12.35
N GLU A 65 -2.81 -9.11 -11.43
CA GLU A 65 -3.94 -8.21 -11.69
C GLU A 65 -3.61 -6.78 -11.31
N GLY A 66 -2.39 -6.56 -10.90
CA GLY A 66 -1.97 -5.22 -10.53
C GLY A 66 -2.41 -4.80 -9.13
N LYS A 67 -2.74 -5.77 -8.30
CA LYS A 67 -3.20 -5.45 -6.94
C LYS A 67 -2.07 -5.58 -5.95
N TRP A 68 -1.98 -4.62 -5.05
CA TRP A 68 -0.94 -4.62 -4.04
C TRP A 68 -1.18 -5.71 -2.99
N TYR A 69 -0.10 -6.28 -2.50
CA TYR A 69 -0.18 -7.24 -1.39
C TYR A 69 1.14 -7.19 -0.61
N VAL A 70 1.10 -7.68 0.62
CA VAL A 70 2.28 -7.70 1.48
C VAL A 70 3.08 -8.96 1.16
N VAL A 71 4.35 -8.77 0.93
CA VAL A 71 5.26 -9.87 0.59
C VAL A 71 5.66 -10.64 1.83
#